data_47376ce7ed70864b23d4619baccd3394
#
_entry.id   47376ce7ed70864b23d4619baccd3394
#
_cell.length_a   1.000
_cell.length_b   1.000
_cell.length_c   1.000
_cell.angle_alpha   90.00
_cell.angle_beta   90.00
_cell.angle_gamma   90.00
#
_symmetry.space_group_name_H-M   'P 1'
#
loop_
_entity.id
_entity.type
_entity.pdbx_description
1 polymer ?
#
loop_
_entity_poly.entity_id
_entity_poly.type
_entity_poly.pdbx_seq_one_letter_code
_entity_poly.pdbx_strand_id
1 'polypeptide(L)'
;TGMVASKSLLEKVTDRQAVPGKGYMGWIRKERVILGNRAMMMDYGIKVPSQEYEQHYTLNQRRIVYMAVAGKLYAMFRIAYQSDPKIAADLELVHRTGMYLVVDCDDFNCDVRLLETAYGLPTGSVKVLSGAEHEAVAPAVAWLPESEGSMLHLGSFRSLVGGLVAATGCLLYT
;
A
#
# COMPACT_ATOMS: atom_id res chain seq x y z
N THR A 1 -0.83 22.41 -11.93
CA THR A 1 -1.07 23.45 -10.89
C THR A 1 -1.72 22.78 -9.69
N GLY A 2 -0.89 22.31 -8.74
CA GLY A 2 -1.34 21.76 -7.49
C GLY A 2 -1.91 22.89 -6.61
N MET A 3 -3.17 22.83 -6.27
CA MET A 3 -3.74 23.66 -5.22
C MET A 3 -3.14 23.22 -3.88
N VAL A 4 -2.22 24.01 -3.34
CA VAL A 4 -1.76 23.86 -1.96
C VAL A 4 -2.81 24.50 -1.07
N ALA A 5 -3.72 23.68 -0.53
CA ALA A 5 -4.62 24.16 0.52
C ALA A 5 -3.79 24.50 1.76
N SER A 6 -3.97 25.70 2.30
CA SER A 6 -3.36 26.08 3.57
C SER A 6 -3.83 25.11 4.66
N LYS A 7 -2.93 24.66 5.54
CA LYS A 7 -3.23 23.78 6.68
C LYS A 7 -4.39 24.28 7.54
N SER A 8 -4.60 25.59 7.61
CA SER A 8 -5.69 26.26 8.34
C SER A 8 -7.09 26.04 7.74
N LEU A 9 -7.18 25.59 6.48
CA LEU A 9 -8.45 25.28 5.81
C LEU A 9 -8.83 23.80 5.90
N LEU A 10 -7.94 22.94 6.45
CA LEU A 10 -8.22 21.52 6.58
C LEU A 10 -9.08 21.27 7.82
N GLU A 11 -10.27 20.75 7.60
CA GLU A 11 -11.15 20.29 8.67
C GLU A 11 -10.51 19.11 9.41
N LYS A 12 -10.67 19.09 10.72
CA LYS A 12 -10.17 17.99 11.55
C LYS A 12 -11.11 16.78 11.45
N VAL A 13 -10.55 15.65 11.05
CA VAL A 13 -11.27 14.36 11.06
C VAL A 13 -11.22 13.79 12.49
N THR A 14 -12.38 13.41 13.02
CA THR A 14 -12.51 12.70 14.30
C THR A 14 -12.91 11.25 14.04
N ASP A 15 -12.62 10.36 15.01
CA ASP A 15 -12.98 8.93 14.98
C ASP A 15 -12.58 8.23 13.67
N ARG A 16 -11.33 8.49 13.25
CA ARG A 16 -10.79 7.85 12.05
C ARG A 16 -10.64 6.36 12.28
N GLN A 17 -11.25 5.56 11.40
CA GLN A 17 -11.15 4.12 11.35
C GLN A 17 -10.61 3.67 9.99
N ALA A 18 -9.62 2.80 10.01
CA ALA A 18 -9.15 2.11 8.82
C ALA A 18 -9.96 0.82 8.62
N VAL A 19 -10.34 0.53 7.38
CA VAL A 19 -10.92 -0.74 6.98
C VAL A 19 -9.91 -1.40 6.03
N PRO A 20 -9.20 -2.44 6.50
CA PRO A 20 -8.12 -3.06 5.74
C PRO A 20 -8.54 -3.47 4.33
N GLY A 21 -7.75 -3.13 3.32
CA GLY A 21 -8.01 -3.43 1.91
C GLY A 21 -9.21 -2.71 1.30
N LYS A 22 -9.90 -1.82 2.02
CA LYS A 22 -11.10 -1.12 1.52
C LYS A 22 -11.01 0.39 1.60
N GLY A 23 -10.48 0.97 2.70
CA GLY A 23 -10.39 2.42 2.83
C GLY A 23 -10.43 2.92 4.27
N TYR A 24 -10.89 4.14 4.42
CA TYR A 24 -10.99 4.85 5.70
C TYR A 24 -12.36 5.45 5.89
N MET A 25 -12.79 5.56 7.14
CA MET A 25 -13.95 6.36 7.51
C MET A 25 -13.62 7.26 8.69
N GLY A 26 -14.40 8.31 8.86
CA GLY A 26 -14.28 9.25 9.97
C GLY A 26 -15.41 10.27 9.93
N TRP A 27 -15.34 11.23 10.83
CA TRP A 27 -16.35 12.27 10.95
C TRP A 27 -15.75 13.65 10.74
N ILE A 28 -16.43 14.46 9.94
CA ILE A 28 -16.12 15.87 9.72
C ILE A 28 -17.41 16.66 9.95
N ARG A 29 -17.40 17.63 10.86
CA ARG A 29 -18.58 18.44 11.21
C ARG A 29 -19.85 17.63 11.50
N LYS A 30 -19.72 16.50 12.21
CA LYS A 30 -20.80 15.56 12.53
C LYS A 30 -21.36 14.78 11.32
N GLU A 31 -20.78 14.90 10.15
CA GLU A 31 -21.11 14.08 9.00
C GLU A 31 -20.10 12.97 8.82
N ARG A 32 -20.59 11.75 8.57
CA ARG A 32 -19.72 10.59 8.28
C ARG A 32 -19.16 10.73 6.89
N VAL A 33 -17.83 10.70 6.81
CA VAL A 33 -17.07 10.68 5.55
C VAL A 33 -16.43 9.31 5.37
N ILE A 34 -16.59 8.74 4.20
CA ILE A 34 -16.01 7.46 3.80
C ILE A 34 -15.14 7.71 2.58
N LEU A 35 -13.89 7.25 2.65
CA LEU A 35 -12.93 7.30 1.55
C LEU A 35 -12.44 5.89 1.29
N GLY A 36 -12.70 5.34 0.11
CA GLY A 36 -12.32 3.96 -0.16
C GLY A 36 -12.59 3.49 -1.58
N ASN A 37 -12.36 2.20 -1.81
CA ASN A 37 -12.63 1.54 -3.08
C ASN A 37 -14.12 1.18 -3.24
N ARG A 38 -14.46 0.57 -4.38
CA ARG A 38 -15.83 0.10 -4.68
C ARG A 38 -16.39 -0.82 -3.60
N ALA A 39 -15.58 -1.76 -3.07
CA ALA A 39 -16.03 -2.70 -2.06
C ALA A 39 -16.49 -1.97 -0.79
N MET A 40 -15.75 -0.95 -0.36
CA MET A 40 -16.16 -0.13 0.77
C MET A 40 -17.47 0.60 0.54
N MET A 41 -17.66 1.17 -0.66
CA MET A 41 -18.93 1.85 -1.00
C MET A 41 -20.11 0.88 -0.97
N MET A 42 -19.93 -0.33 -1.48
CA MET A 42 -20.96 -1.38 -1.47
C MET A 42 -21.33 -1.83 -0.05
N ASP A 43 -20.33 -2.03 0.83
CA ASP A 43 -20.57 -2.40 2.24
C ASP A 43 -21.46 -1.38 2.98
N TYR A 44 -21.33 -0.10 2.61
CA TYR A 44 -22.12 0.98 3.20
C TYR A 44 -23.36 1.37 2.39
N GLY A 45 -23.72 0.57 1.36
CA GLY A 45 -24.91 0.80 0.54
C GLY A 45 -24.85 2.06 -0.32
N ILE A 46 -23.66 2.56 -0.61
CA ILE A 46 -23.45 3.77 -1.40
C ILE A 46 -23.43 3.40 -2.88
N LYS A 47 -24.32 4.01 -3.66
CA LYS A 47 -24.36 3.82 -5.11
C LYS A 47 -23.15 4.47 -5.78
N VAL A 48 -22.39 3.68 -6.53
CA VAL A 48 -21.25 4.12 -7.34
C VAL A 48 -21.51 3.84 -8.83
N PRO A 49 -20.77 4.47 -9.75
CA PRO A 49 -20.87 4.20 -11.19
C PRO A 49 -20.71 2.71 -11.53
N SER A 50 -21.14 2.30 -12.73
CA SER A 50 -20.99 0.92 -13.18
C SER A 50 -19.53 0.49 -13.19
N GLN A 51 -19.29 -0.82 -13.10
CA GLN A 51 -17.94 -1.36 -13.16
C GLN A 51 -17.27 -1.11 -14.51
N GLU A 52 -18.03 -1.11 -15.61
CA GLU A 52 -17.54 -0.77 -16.95
C GLU A 52 -17.04 0.68 -17.02
N TYR A 53 -17.77 1.61 -16.41
CA TYR A 53 -17.34 3.00 -16.29
C TYR A 53 -16.03 3.11 -15.52
N GLU A 54 -15.90 2.40 -14.41
CA GLU A 54 -14.69 2.38 -13.59
C GLU A 54 -13.49 1.79 -14.35
N GLN A 55 -13.68 0.67 -15.06
CA GLN A 55 -12.64 0.02 -15.86
C GLN A 55 -12.01 0.95 -16.90
N HIS A 56 -12.80 1.82 -17.49
CA HIS A 56 -12.29 2.82 -18.45
C HIS A 56 -11.22 3.74 -17.83
N TYR A 57 -11.27 3.99 -16.53
CA TYR A 57 -10.35 4.88 -15.82
C TYR A 57 -9.23 4.15 -15.06
N THR A 58 -9.27 2.82 -14.96
CA THR A 58 -8.30 2.02 -14.18
C THR A 58 -7.12 1.48 -14.99
N LEU A 59 -7.02 1.84 -16.26
CA LEU A 59 -5.88 1.46 -17.10
C LEU A 59 -4.57 2.04 -16.57
N ASN A 60 -3.44 1.35 -16.84
CA ASN A 60 -2.09 1.83 -16.54
C ASN A 60 -1.82 2.12 -15.06
N GLN A 61 -2.01 1.15 -14.18
CA GLN A 61 -1.70 1.24 -12.74
C GLN A 61 -2.52 2.32 -12.01
N ARG A 62 -3.65 2.71 -12.57
CA ARG A 62 -4.56 3.65 -11.92
C ARG A 62 -5.56 2.92 -11.06
N ARG A 63 -5.97 3.57 -9.99
CA ARG A 63 -7.00 3.11 -9.06
C ARG A 63 -8.06 4.17 -8.90
N ILE A 64 -9.27 3.72 -8.64
CA ILE A 64 -10.38 4.61 -8.31
C ILE A 64 -10.58 4.62 -6.81
N VAL A 65 -10.67 5.82 -6.25
CA VAL A 65 -11.03 6.05 -4.87
C VAL A 65 -12.29 6.90 -4.84
N TYR A 66 -13.26 6.43 -4.13
CA TYR A 66 -14.53 7.12 -3.93
C TYR A 66 -14.53 7.85 -2.60
N MET A 67 -15.15 9.01 -2.57
CA MET A 67 -15.47 9.73 -1.34
C MET A 67 -16.97 9.87 -1.22
N ALA A 68 -17.51 9.47 -0.09
CA ALA A 68 -18.91 9.63 0.25
C ALA A 68 -19.06 10.44 1.54
N VAL A 69 -20.08 11.29 1.57
CA VAL A 69 -20.42 12.14 2.70
C VAL A 69 -21.89 11.91 3.04
N ALA A 70 -22.20 11.69 4.31
CA ALA A 70 -23.57 11.45 4.80
C ALA A 70 -24.32 10.36 3.98
N GLY A 71 -23.61 9.28 3.57
CA GLY A 71 -24.20 8.17 2.82
C GLY A 71 -24.43 8.41 1.32
N LYS A 72 -23.96 9.53 0.77
CA LYS A 72 -24.07 9.84 -0.65
C LYS A 72 -22.70 9.96 -1.29
N LEU A 73 -22.54 9.44 -2.50
CA LEU A 73 -21.33 9.64 -3.29
C LEU A 73 -21.11 11.12 -3.55
N TYR A 74 -19.95 11.62 -3.15
CA TYR A 74 -19.58 13.03 -3.30
C TYR A 74 -18.53 13.22 -4.41
N ALA A 75 -17.51 12.36 -4.46
CA ALA A 75 -16.44 12.48 -5.44
C ALA A 75 -15.86 11.11 -5.82
N MET A 76 -15.25 11.07 -6.99
CA MET A 76 -14.47 9.97 -7.51
C MET A 76 -13.10 10.50 -7.91
N PHE A 77 -12.04 9.92 -7.32
CA PHE A 77 -10.66 10.28 -7.60
C PHE A 77 -9.99 9.16 -8.39
N ARG A 78 -9.23 9.55 -9.40
CA ARG A 78 -8.35 8.66 -10.12
C ARG A 78 -6.93 8.86 -9.63
N ILE A 79 -6.37 7.85 -8.98
CA ILE A 79 -5.02 7.85 -8.45
C ILE A 79 -4.11 7.10 -9.42
N ALA A 80 -2.99 7.70 -9.80
CA ALA A 80 -1.94 7.05 -10.57
C ALA A 80 -0.76 6.75 -9.64
N TYR A 81 -0.28 5.51 -9.68
CA TYR A 81 0.92 5.09 -8.96
C TYR A 81 2.12 5.17 -9.91
N GLN A 82 3.21 5.68 -9.41
CA GLN A 82 4.48 5.72 -10.12
C GLN A 82 5.53 5.02 -9.28
N SER A 83 6.25 4.09 -9.89
CA SER A 83 7.39 3.43 -9.27
C SER A 83 8.61 4.35 -9.27
N ASP A 84 9.40 4.29 -8.20
CA ASP A 84 10.75 4.85 -8.19
C ASP A 84 11.69 3.86 -8.92
N PRO A 85 12.37 4.27 -10.02
CA PRO A 85 13.27 3.39 -10.75
C PRO A 85 14.42 2.84 -9.90
N LYS A 86 14.84 3.57 -8.87
CA LYS A 86 15.90 3.12 -7.95
C LYS A 86 15.41 1.96 -7.09
N ILE A 87 14.19 2.09 -6.56
CA ILE A 87 13.56 1.02 -5.78
C ILE A 87 13.28 -0.18 -6.68
N ALA A 88 12.85 0.00 -7.92
CA ALA A 88 12.64 -1.08 -8.87
C ALA A 88 13.92 -1.89 -9.10
N ALA A 89 15.06 -1.23 -9.31
CA ALA A 89 16.35 -1.89 -9.48
C ALA A 89 16.79 -2.65 -8.20
N ASP A 90 16.55 -2.06 -7.04
CA ASP A 90 16.87 -2.69 -5.75
C ASP A 90 15.99 -3.93 -5.49
N LEU A 91 14.71 -3.88 -5.82
CA LEU A 91 13.79 -5.02 -5.72
C LEU A 91 14.14 -6.15 -6.70
N GLU A 92 14.60 -5.83 -7.90
CA GLU A 92 15.11 -6.82 -8.85
C GLU A 92 16.34 -7.54 -8.29
N LEU A 93 17.25 -6.83 -7.61
CA LEU A 93 18.40 -7.45 -6.93
C LEU A 93 17.94 -8.40 -5.82
N VAL A 94 17.00 -8.01 -4.98
CA VAL A 94 16.42 -8.88 -3.95
C VAL A 94 15.82 -10.15 -4.59
N HIS A 95 15.05 -9.99 -5.66
CA HIS A 95 14.47 -11.14 -6.35
C HIS A 95 15.53 -12.12 -6.89
N ARG A 96 16.63 -11.61 -7.45
CA ARG A 96 17.75 -12.44 -7.96
C ARG A 96 18.44 -13.26 -6.87
N THR A 97 18.36 -12.86 -5.61
CA THR A 97 18.89 -13.63 -4.48
C THR A 97 17.98 -14.79 -4.07
N GLY A 98 16.83 -14.97 -4.73
CA GLY A 98 15.83 -15.98 -4.38
C GLY A 98 14.97 -15.61 -3.18
N MET A 99 15.09 -14.40 -2.65
CA MET A 99 14.27 -13.92 -1.55
C MET A 99 12.84 -13.62 -2.00
N TYR A 100 11.88 -13.97 -1.16
CA TYR A 100 10.47 -13.66 -1.35
C TYR A 100 10.13 -12.34 -0.66
N LEU A 101 9.42 -11.47 -1.35
CA LEU A 101 9.06 -10.16 -0.84
C LEU A 101 7.68 -10.20 -0.16
N VAL A 102 7.64 -9.88 1.13
CA VAL A 102 6.40 -9.67 1.86
C VAL A 102 6.26 -8.19 2.17
N VAL A 103 5.17 -7.58 1.72
CA VAL A 103 4.90 -6.16 1.86
C VAL A 103 3.76 -5.95 2.82
N ASP A 104 4.02 -5.17 3.86
CA ASP A 104 3.02 -4.61 4.75
C ASP A 104 2.72 -3.18 4.31
N CYS A 105 1.48 -2.87 3.97
CA CYS A 105 1.11 -1.61 3.37
C CYS A 105 -0.22 -1.07 3.90
N ASP A 106 -0.19 0.15 4.41
CA ASP A 106 -1.39 0.87 4.88
C ASP A 106 -2.29 1.38 3.74
N ASP A 107 -1.79 1.41 2.51
CA ASP A 107 -2.60 1.84 1.36
C ASP A 107 -3.56 0.72 0.95
N PHE A 108 -4.84 0.95 1.11
CA PHE A 108 -5.90 0.00 0.76
C PHE A 108 -6.01 -0.33 -0.74
N ASN A 109 -5.31 0.42 -1.60
CA ASN A 109 -5.19 0.12 -3.03
C ASN A 109 -3.94 -0.71 -3.36
N CYS A 110 -3.06 -0.92 -2.38
CA CYS A 110 -1.86 -1.72 -2.56
C CYS A 110 -2.25 -3.19 -2.66
N ASP A 111 -2.05 -3.77 -3.81
CA ASP A 111 -2.23 -5.20 -4.05
C ASP A 111 -1.01 -5.78 -4.80
N VAL A 112 -0.90 -7.09 -4.81
CA VAL A 112 0.18 -7.83 -5.49
C VAL A 112 0.31 -7.39 -6.95
N ARG A 113 -0.80 -7.29 -7.66
CA ARG A 113 -0.83 -6.92 -9.08
C ARG A 113 -0.29 -5.52 -9.34
N LEU A 114 -0.62 -4.56 -8.45
CA LEU A 114 -0.09 -3.21 -8.54
C LEU A 114 1.44 -3.21 -8.39
N LEU A 115 1.96 -3.91 -7.39
CA LEU A 115 3.39 -3.96 -7.11
C LEU A 115 4.16 -4.67 -8.22
N GLU A 116 3.70 -5.85 -8.65
CA GLU A 116 4.32 -6.59 -9.76
C GLU A 116 4.37 -5.75 -11.04
N THR A 117 3.26 -5.08 -11.38
CA THR A 117 3.21 -4.24 -12.59
C THR A 117 4.04 -2.97 -12.44
N ALA A 118 3.97 -2.28 -11.30
CA ALA A 118 4.66 -1.01 -11.08
C ALA A 118 6.18 -1.17 -11.05
N TYR A 119 6.66 -2.28 -10.49
CA TYR A 119 8.09 -2.53 -10.32
C TYR A 119 8.66 -3.56 -11.29
N GLY A 120 7.84 -4.10 -12.20
CA GLY A 120 8.29 -5.11 -13.18
C GLY A 120 8.71 -6.43 -12.53
N LEU A 121 8.12 -6.79 -11.40
CA LEU A 121 8.47 -8.01 -10.67
C LEU A 121 7.77 -9.23 -11.29
N PRO A 122 8.39 -10.41 -11.22
CA PRO A 122 7.77 -11.64 -11.70
C PRO A 122 6.50 -11.98 -10.91
N THR A 123 5.53 -12.56 -11.60
CA THR A 123 4.28 -13.02 -10.97
C THR A 123 4.57 -14.02 -9.85
N GLY A 124 4.00 -13.79 -8.68
CA GLY A 124 4.16 -14.63 -7.50
C GLY A 124 5.43 -14.37 -6.69
N SER A 125 6.21 -13.31 -7.01
CA SER A 125 7.40 -12.92 -6.24
C SER A 125 7.10 -12.04 -5.04
N VAL A 126 5.88 -11.53 -4.93
CA VAL A 126 5.45 -10.59 -3.89
C VAL A 126 4.19 -11.08 -3.21
N LYS A 127 4.12 -10.92 -1.90
CA LYS A 127 2.90 -11.04 -1.11
C LYS A 127 2.62 -9.71 -0.42
N VAL A 128 1.36 -9.26 -0.47
CA VAL A 128 0.87 -8.14 0.33
C VAL A 128 0.07 -8.71 1.50
N LEU A 129 0.40 -8.29 2.71
CA LEU A 129 -0.29 -8.76 3.92
C LEU A 129 -1.73 -8.24 3.94
N SER A 130 -2.67 -9.12 4.24
CA SER A 130 -4.04 -8.72 4.60
C SER A 130 -4.08 -8.13 6.02
N GLY A 131 -5.16 -7.42 6.36
CA GLY A 131 -5.31 -6.87 7.71
C GLY A 131 -5.19 -7.91 8.82
N ALA A 132 -5.75 -9.12 8.63
CA ALA A 132 -5.64 -10.21 9.59
C ALA A 132 -4.20 -10.77 9.69
N GLU A 133 -3.48 -10.84 8.58
CA GLU A 133 -2.06 -11.25 8.55
C GLU A 133 -1.17 -10.19 9.18
N HIS A 134 -1.46 -8.89 8.97
CA HIS A 134 -0.77 -7.79 9.63
C HIS A 134 -0.88 -7.91 11.16
N GLU A 135 -2.10 -8.11 11.68
CA GLU A 135 -2.34 -8.30 13.11
C GLU A 135 -1.61 -9.53 13.68
N ALA A 136 -1.44 -10.58 12.89
CA ALA A 136 -0.73 -11.78 13.31
C ALA A 136 0.81 -11.62 13.27
N VAL A 137 1.34 -10.87 12.30
CA VAL A 137 2.78 -10.69 12.09
C VAL A 137 3.36 -9.62 13.01
N ALA A 138 2.63 -8.53 13.27
CA ALA A 138 3.13 -7.41 14.07
C ALA A 138 3.63 -7.82 15.47
N PRO A 139 2.93 -8.66 16.26
CA PRO A 139 3.45 -9.14 17.53
C PRO A 139 4.66 -10.08 17.39
N ALA A 140 4.66 -10.92 16.34
CA ALA A 140 5.75 -11.86 16.10
C ALA A 140 7.05 -11.14 15.74
N VAL A 141 6.97 -10.06 14.95
CA VAL A 141 8.15 -9.24 14.62
C VAL A 141 8.65 -8.45 15.85
N ALA A 142 7.75 -7.97 16.69
CA ALA A 142 8.13 -7.27 17.93
C ALA A 142 8.80 -8.20 18.96
N TRP A 143 8.62 -9.51 18.81
CA TRP A 143 9.11 -10.54 19.74
C TRP A 143 10.21 -11.42 19.12
N LEU A 144 10.91 -10.97 18.10
CA LEU A 144 12.07 -11.69 17.61
C LEU A 144 13.10 -11.76 18.76
N PRO A 145 13.43 -12.96 19.26
CA PRO A 145 14.51 -13.10 20.21
C PRO A 145 15.80 -12.60 19.58
N GLU A 146 16.79 -12.23 20.38
CA GLU A 146 18.11 -11.82 19.89
C GLU A 146 18.54 -12.81 18.79
N SER A 147 18.48 -12.36 17.53
CA SER A 147 18.83 -13.21 16.40
C SER A 147 20.34 -13.41 16.40
N GLU A 148 20.80 -14.60 16.09
CA GLU A 148 22.25 -14.92 15.94
C GLU A 148 22.92 -14.08 14.84
N GLY A 149 22.14 -13.33 14.04
CA GLY A 149 22.63 -12.44 13.00
C GLY A 149 22.02 -11.05 13.09
N SER A 150 22.85 -10.04 12.97
CA SER A 150 22.45 -8.65 12.84
C SER A 150 23.11 -8.02 11.63
N MET A 151 22.39 -7.09 11.00
CA MET A 151 22.90 -6.33 9.88
C MET A 151 22.81 -4.86 10.16
N LEU A 152 23.95 -4.15 10.06
CA LEU A 152 24.01 -2.72 10.13
C LEU A 152 23.82 -2.12 8.73
N HIS A 153 22.85 -1.19 8.59
CA HIS A 153 22.63 -0.48 7.34
C HIS A 153 22.50 1.04 7.58
N LEU A 154 22.68 1.84 6.53
CA LEU A 154 22.69 3.32 6.59
C LEU A 154 21.29 3.95 6.62
N GLY A 155 20.25 3.21 6.98
CA GLY A 155 18.87 3.71 7.07
C GLY A 155 18.16 3.88 5.72
N SER A 156 18.79 3.53 4.60
CA SER A 156 18.17 3.56 3.26
C SER A 156 17.82 2.14 2.79
N PHE A 157 16.75 2.01 2.01
CA PHE A 157 16.36 0.74 1.40
C PHE A 157 17.50 0.13 0.56
N ARG A 158 18.20 0.95 -0.20
CA ARG A 158 19.36 0.52 -1.01
C ARG A 158 20.50 -0.06 -0.17
N SER A 159 20.80 0.51 0.98
CA SER A 159 21.85 -0.01 1.85
C SER A 159 21.45 -1.33 2.52
N LEU A 160 20.16 -1.48 2.84
CA LEU A 160 19.60 -2.74 3.31
C LEU A 160 19.73 -3.82 2.23
N VAL A 161 19.29 -3.54 1.02
CA VAL A 161 19.38 -4.48 -0.12
C VAL A 161 20.83 -4.84 -0.42
N GLY A 162 21.75 -3.86 -0.43
CA GLY A 162 23.18 -4.12 -0.61
C GLY A 162 23.76 -5.09 0.44
N GLY A 163 23.38 -4.93 1.69
CA GLY A 163 23.76 -5.84 2.77
C GLY A 163 23.20 -7.25 2.59
N LEU A 164 21.93 -7.38 2.22
CA LEU A 164 21.29 -8.67 1.94
C LEU A 164 21.97 -9.41 0.78
N VAL A 165 22.23 -8.70 -0.33
CA VAL A 165 22.90 -9.30 -1.50
C VAL A 165 24.33 -9.73 -1.17
N ALA A 166 25.06 -8.94 -0.39
CA ALA A 166 26.41 -9.32 0.06
C ALA A 166 26.39 -10.56 0.97
N ALA A 167 25.44 -10.62 1.92
CA ALA A 167 25.30 -11.77 2.81
C ALA A 167 24.97 -13.05 2.05
N THR A 168 24.08 -13.03 1.08
CA THR A 168 23.74 -14.19 0.24
C THR A 168 24.93 -14.61 -0.64
N GLY A 169 25.69 -13.65 -1.17
CA GLY A 169 26.92 -13.94 -1.93
C GLY A 169 27.99 -14.64 -1.08
N CYS A 170 28.18 -14.23 0.17
CA CYS A 170 29.13 -14.89 1.08
C CYS A 170 28.74 -16.33 1.42
N LEU A 171 27.44 -16.62 1.60
CA LEU A 171 26.97 -17.98 1.92
C LEU A 171 27.10 -18.97 0.76
N LEU A 172 27.24 -18.52 -0.47
CA LEU A 172 27.43 -19.36 -1.64
C LEU A 172 28.92 -19.76 -1.87
N TYR A 173 29.87 -19.16 -1.14
CA TYR A 173 31.31 -19.43 -1.24
C TYR A 173 31.91 -20.15 -0.01
N THR A 174 31.08 -20.50 0.95
CA THR A 174 31.45 -21.34 2.12
C THR A 174 30.90 -22.75 1.99
#